data_a988454b87d7b5b8a9fb1647dedd3945
#
_entry.id   a988454b87d7b5b8a9fb1647dedd3945
#
_cell.length_a   1.000
_cell.length_b   1.000
_cell.length_c   1.000
_cell.angle_alpha   90.00
_cell.angle_beta   90.00
_cell.angle_gamma   90.00
#
_symmetry.space_group_name_H-M   'P 1'
#
loop_
_entity.id
_entity.type
_entity.pdbx_description
1 polymer ?
#
loop_
_entity_poly.entity_id
_entity_poly.type
_entity_poly.pdbx_seq_one_letter_code
_entity_poly.pdbx_strand_id
1 'polypeptide(L)'
;MDAGPLYAYVDRDDRHHEASLELLETHRGPLLVPMLVITEVAYLLGSRLGVEAEVRFVGDLAAGNLIPEPVVPVDWMRIAALVARYADLPLGTVDASVVAAAERLSVTDVATFDRRHFTIVQPTSGPFQLLP
;
A
#
# COMPACT_ATOMS: atom_id res chain seq x y z
N MET A 1 -0.39 -2.53 -2.94
CA MET A 1 0.89 -2.02 -2.37
C MET A 1 0.60 -1.09 -1.22
N ASP A 2 1.37 -1.21 -0.18
CA ASP A 2 1.37 -0.29 0.96
C ASP A 2 2.22 0.97 0.66
N ALA A 3 2.13 1.98 1.53
CA ALA A 3 2.80 3.27 1.34
C ALA A 3 4.34 3.19 1.34
N GLY A 4 4.93 2.33 2.18
CA GLY A 4 6.38 2.23 2.33
C GLY A 4 7.14 2.00 1.02
N PRO A 5 6.84 0.94 0.29
CA PRO A 5 7.51 0.66 -0.99
C PRO A 5 7.30 1.76 -2.05
N LEU A 6 6.12 2.37 -2.09
CA LEU A 6 5.85 3.46 -3.03
C LEU A 6 6.65 4.72 -2.69
N TYR A 7 6.70 5.08 -1.41
CA TYR A 7 7.51 6.21 -0.98
C TYR A 7 9.00 5.97 -1.27
N ALA A 8 9.51 4.79 -0.89
CA ALA A 8 10.92 4.44 -1.10
C ALA A 8 11.29 4.37 -2.59
N TYR A 9 10.37 3.99 -3.46
CA TYR A 9 10.58 4.02 -4.90
C TYR A 9 10.86 5.44 -5.42
N VAL A 10 10.21 6.44 -4.86
CA VAL A 10 10.38 7.85 -5.29
C VAL A 10 11.57 8.51 -4.59
N ASP A 11 11.77 8.22 -3.30
CA ASP A 11 12.84 8.83 -2.50
C ASP A 11 14.15 8.06 -2.67
N ARG A 12 15.07 8.62 -3.45
CA ARG A 12 16.38 8.02 -3.75
C ARG A 12 17.28 7.84 -2.52
N ASP A 13 17.03 8.61 -1.48
CA ASP A 13 17.79 8.56 -0.23
C ASP A 13 17.20 7.58 0.79
N ASP A 14 16.05 6.97 0.47
CA ASP A 14 15.46 5.96 1.33
C ASP A 14 16.29 4.67 1.32
N ARG A 15 16.48 4.09 2.50
CA ARG A 15 17.26 2.84 2.63
C ARG A 15 16.68 1.65 1.86
N HIS A 16 15.40 1.70 1.55
CA HIS A 16 14.68 0.66 0.81
C HIS A 16 14.48 1.00 -0.67
N HIS A 17 15.13 2.07 -1.15
CA HIS A 17 14.95 2.52 -2.54
C HIS A 17 15.26 1.44 -3.57
N GLU A 18 16.43 0.81 -3.46
CA GLU A 18 16.87 -0.23 -4.38
C GLU A 18 15.91 -1.43 -4.41
N ALA A 19 15.49 -1.90 -3.24
CA ALA A 19 14.56 -3.03 -3.13
C ALA A 19 13.19 -2.70 -3.71
N SER A 20 12.73 -1.46 -3.53
CA SER A 20 11.45 -1.00 -4.08
C SER A 20 11.52 -0.85 -5.60
N LEU A 21 12.62 -0.31 -6.11
CA LEU A 21 12.86 -0.17 -7.54
C LEU A 21 12.85 -1.55 -8.22
N GLU A 22 13.62 -2.49 -7.68
CA GLU A 22 13.66 -3.85 -8.19
C GLU A 22 12.27 -4.50 -8.20
N LEU A 23 11.53 -4.36 -7.10
CA LEU A 23 10.18 -4.91 -6.99
C LEU A 23 9.26 -4.35 -8.08
N LEU A 24 9.22 -3.03 -8.27
CA LEU A 24 8.34 -2.41 -9.26
C LEU A 24 8.74 -2.74 -10.70
N GLU A 25 10.02 -2.89 -10.96
CA GLU A 25 10.54 -3.21 -12.30
C GLU A 25 10.38 -4.68 -12.67
N THR A 26 10.47 -5.58 -11.71
CA THR A 26 10.50 -7.03 -11.96
C THR A 26 9.17 -7.73 -11.71
N HIS A 27 8.27 -7.14 -10.93
CA HIS A 27 6.98 -7.76 -10.63
C HIS A 27 6.13 -7.91 -11.88
N ARG A 28 5.62 -9.13 -12.10
CA ARG A 28 4.73 -9.44 -13.21
C ARG A 28 3.28 -9.26 -12.78
N GLY A 29 2.52 -8.52 -13.57
CA GLY A 29 1.12 -8.24 -13.34
C GLY A 29 0.87 -6.82 -12.84
N PRO A 30 -0.41 -6.45 -12.63
CA PRO A 30 -0.76 -5.11 -12.24
C PRO A 30 -0.29 -4.78 -10.82
N LEU A 31 0.19 -3.55 -10.63
CA LEU A 31 0.55 -3.01 -9.32
C LEU A 31 -0.65 -2.23 -8.79
N LEU A 32 -1.47 -2.88 -7.99
CA LEU A 32 -2.67 -2.29 -7.40
C LEU A 32 -2.32 -1.48 -6.15
N VAL A 33 -2.84 -0.27 -6.08
CA VAL A 33 -2.63 0.63 -4.96
C VAL A 33 -3.97 1.05 -4.37
N PRO A 34 -4.30 0.64 -3.15
CA PRO A 34 -5.53 1.10 -2.49
C PRO A 34 -5.63 2.62 -2.44
N MET A 35 -6.81 3.17 -2.66
CA MET A 35 -7.02 4.61 -2.78
C MET A 35 -6.52 5.40 -1.56
N LEU A 36 -6.69 4.87 -0.35
CA LEU A 36 -6.22 5.54 0.87
C LEU A 36 -4.69 5.57 0.96
N VAL A 37 -4.01 4.56 0.41
CA VAL A 37 -2.54 4.54 0.30
C VAL A 37 -2.08 5.65 -0.64
N ILE A 38 -2.77 5.87 -1.75
CA ILE A 38 -2.43 6.94 -2.71
C ILE A 38 -2.42 8.30 -2.02
N THR A 39 -3.45 8.60 -1.24
CA THR A 39 -3.53 9.88 -0.52
C THR A 39 -2.40 10.04 0.50
N GLU A 40 -2.06 8.98 1.21
CA GLU A 40 -0.95 9.00 2.18
C GLU A 40 0.40 9.25 1.48
N VAL A 41 0.68 8.52 0.41
CA VAL A 41 1.93 8.66 -0.35
C VAL A 41 2.03 10.05 -0.97
N ALA A 42 0.98 10.54 -1.61
CA ALA A 42 0.97 11.88 -2.20
C ALA A 42 1.28 12.96 -1.16
N TYR A 43 0.67 12.86 0.02
CA TYR A 43 0.93 13.78 1.12
C TYR A 43 2.39 13.72 1.59
N LEU A 44 2.93 12.51 1.80
CA LEU A 44 4.31 12.33 2.24
C LEU A 44 5.33 12.84 1.21
N LEU A 45 5.10 12.57 -0.06
CA LEU A 45 5.97 13.06 -1.14
C LEU A 45 5.97 14.58 -1.22
N GLY A 46 4.80 15.19 -1.21
CA GLY A 46 4.67 16.64 -1.28
C GLY A 46 5.30 17.34 -0.08
N SER A 47 5.12 16.80 1.13
CA SER A 47 5.64 17.40 2.35
C SER A 47 7.14 17.17 2.57
N ARG A 48 7.68 16.03 2.14
CA ARG A 48 9.09 15.66 2.37
C ARG A 48 10.02 15.96 1.20
N LEU A 49 9.55 15.75 -0.03
CA LEU A 49 10.37 15.87 -1.24
C LEU A 49 9.96 17.02 -2.16
N GLY A 50 8.78 17.60 -1.95
CA GLY A 50 8.28 18.72 -2.72
C GLY A 50 7.29 18.32 -3.82
N VAL A 51 6.70 19.34 -4.46
CA VAL A 51 5.61 19.17 -5.42
C VAL A 51 6.02 18.38 -6.67
N GLU A 52 7.27 18.47 -7.10
CA GLU A 52 7.73 17.75 -8.30
C GLU A 52 7.67 16.22 -8.12
N ALA A 53 8.02 15.73 -6.93
CA ALA A 53 7.93 14.31 -6.61
C ALA A 53 6.46 13.85 -6.58
N GLU A 54 5.58 14.67 -5.99
CA GLU A 54 4.15 14.40 -5.98
C GLU A 54 3.57 14.34 -7.40
N VAL A 55 3.94 15.30 -8.25
CA VAL A 55 3.49 15.32 -9.66
C VAL A 55 3.93 14.08 -10.42
N ARG A 56 5.18 13.63 -10.21
CA ARG A 56 5.66 12.39 -10.86
C ARG A 56 4.89 11.16 -10.41
N PHE A 57 4.58 11.06 -9.12
CA PHE A 57 3.77 9.97 -8.59
C PHE A 57 2.36 9.94 -9.20
N VAL A 58 1.69 11.09 -9.24
CA VAL A 58 0.37 11.22 -9.87
C VAL A 58 0.45 10.93 -11.37
N GLY A 59 1.55 11.29 -12.01
CA GLY A 59 1.84 10.96 -13.41
C GLY A 59 1.92 9.46 -13.67
N ASP A 60 2.49 8.69 -12.76
CA ASP A 60 2.51 7.23 -12.84
C ASP A 60 1.12 6.61 -12.75
N LEU A 61 0.24 7.19 -11.94
CA LEU A 61 -1.17 6.79 -11.89
C LEU A 61 -1.87 7.13 -13.22
N ALA A 62 -1.66 8.33 -13.75
CA ALA A 62 -2.24 8.75 -15.02
C ALA A 62 -1.77 7.89 -16.20
N ALA A 63 -0.51 7.46 -16.18
CA ALA A 63 0.06 6.61 -17.22
C ALA A 63 -0.36 5.13 -17.11
N GLY A 64 -0.97 4.73 -16.00
CA GLY A 64 -1.36 3.34 -15.76
C GLY A 64 -0.23 2.45 -15.24
N ASN A 65 0.91 3.02 -14.84
CA ASN A 65 2.02 2.25 -14.25
C ASN A 65 1.66 1.72 -12.86
N LEU A 66 0.84 2.48 -12.14
CA LEU A 66 0.21 2.10 -10.88
C LEU A 66 -1.30 2.17 -11.07
N ILE A 67 -2.03 1.20 -10.54
CA ILE A 67 -3.47 1.11 -10.74
C ILE A 67 -4.19 1.41 -9.44
N PRO A 68 -4.96 2.51 -9.35
CA PRO A 68 -5.75 2.81 -8.18
C PRO A 68 -6.83 1.75 -7.96
N GLU A 69 -6.92 1.24 -6.74
CA GLU A 69 -8.00 0.36 -6.32
C GLU A 69 -8.95 1.13 -5.41
N PRO A 70 -10.20 1.39 -5.83
CA PRO A 70 -11.13 2.16 -5.03
C PRO A 70 -11.57 1.43 -3.77
N VAL A 71 -11.94 2.20 -2.75
CA VAL A 71 -12.63 1.66 -1.57
C VAL A 71 -14.09 1.48 -1.97
N VAL A 72 -14.56 0.24 -1.98
CA VAL A 72 -15.98 -0.06 -2.25
C VAL A 72 -16.78 -0.11 -0.94
N PRO A 73 -18.12 0.04 -0.97
CA PRO A 73 -18.91 0.14 0.26
C PRO A 73 -18.68 -0.98 1.27
N VAL A 74 -18.54 -2.23 0.83
CA VAL A 74 -18.29 -3.36 1.72
C VAL A 74 -16.94 -3.29 2.43
N ASP A 75 -15.95 -2.65 1.82
CA ASP A 75 -14.63 -2.47 2.41
C ASP A 75 -14.70 -1.64 3.70
N TRP A 76 -15.56 -0.63 3.76
CA TRP A 76 -15.68 0.22 4.95
C TRP A 76 -16.12 -0.57 6.18
N MET A 77 -17.01 -1.53 6.01
CA MET A 77 -17.43 -2.41 7.11
C MET A 77 -16.26 -3.28 7.59
N ARG A 78 -15.50 -3.83 6.64
CA ARG A 78 -14.32 -4.65 6.96
C ARG A 78 -13.21 -3.82 7.61
N ILE A 79 -12.95 -2.62 7.10
CA ILE A 79 -11.98 -1.68 7.68
C ILE A 79 -12.33 -1.37 9.14
N ALA A 80 -13.58 -1.03 9.43
CA ALA A 80 -14.03 -0.76 10.78
C ALA A 80 -13.82 -1.95 11.73
N ALA A 81 -14.14 -3.16 11.26
CA ALA A 81 -13.95 -4.39 12.03
C ALA A 81 -12.47 -4.67 12.32
N LEU A 82 -11.60 -4.48 11.33
CA LEU A 82 -10.15 -4.68 11.47
C LEU A 82 -9.51 -3.67 12.42
N VAL A 83 -9.88 -2.40 12.31
CA VAL A 83 -9.37 -1.34 13.21
C VAL A 83 -9.78 -1.63 14.65
N ALA A 84 -11.03 -2.06 14.87
CA ALA A 84 -11.50 -2.42 16.19
C ALA A 84 -10.79 -3.66 16.76
N ARG A 85 -10.65 -4.72 15.96
CA ARG A 85 -10.03 -5.98 16.38
C ARG A 85 -8.56 -5.81 16.75
N TYR A 86 -7.83 -5.03 15.97
CA TYR A 86 -6.39 -4.82 16.12
C TYR A 86 -6.04 -3.45 16.71
N ALA A 87 -6.92 -2.91 17.57
CA ALA A 87 -6.71 -1.61 18.19
C ALA A 87 -5.41 -1.51 18.98
N ASP A 88 -4.99 -2.59 19.64
CA ASP A 88 -3.76 -2.61 20.44
C ASP A 88 -2.48 -2.70 19.60
N LEU A 89 -2.61 -3.12 18.34
CA LEU A 89 -1.45 -3.26 17.44
C LEU A 89 -0.75 -1.92 17.14
N PRO A 90 -1.28 -0.72 16.99
CA PRO A 90 -2.57 -0.32 16.46
C PRO A 90 -2.62 -0.39 14.93
N LEU A 91 -3.54 -1.13 14.39
CA LEU A 91 -3.78 -1.16 12.95
C LEU A 91 -4.61 0.06 12.56
N GLY A 92 -4.04 0.96 11.76
CA GLY A 92 -4.74 2.15 11.29
C GLY A 92 -5.67 1.87 10.11
N THR A 93 -6.47 2.90 9.76
CA THR A 93 -7.44 2.82 8.67
C THR A 93 -6.79 2.50 7.33
N VAL A 94 -5.62 3.09 7.04
CA VAL A 94 -4.92 2.86 5.77
C VAL A 94 -4.46 1.42 5.66
N ASP A 95 -3.80 0.87 6.69
CA ASP A 95 -3.36 -0.53 6.70
C ASP A 95 -4.56 -1.48 6.59
N ALA A 96 -5.63 -1.19 7.32
CA ALA A 96 -6.88 -1.97 7.24
C ALA A 96 -7.47 -1.94 5.83
N SER A 97 -7.35 -0.82 5.11
CA SER A 97 -7.83 -0.72 3.73
C SER A 97 -7.04 -1.61 2.77
N VAL A 98 -5.74 -1.79 3.01
CA VAL A 98 -4.91 -2.73 2.22
C VAL A 98 -5.39 -4.16 2.44
N VAL A 99 -5.64 -4.54 3.69
CA VAL A 99 -6.14 -5.87 4.05
C VAL A 99 -7.52 -6.12 3.40
N ALA A 100 -8.44 -5.17 3.55
CA ALA A 100 -9.79 -5.30 2.99
C ALA A 100 -9.78 -5.45 1.46
N ALA A 101 -8.99 -4.65 0.76
CA ALA A 101 -8.85 -4.75 -0.69
C ALA A 101 -8.25 -6.10 -1.11
N ALA A 102 -7.20 -6.54 -0.43
CA ALA A 102 -6.55 -7.82 -0.72
C ALA A 102 -7.51 -9.00 -0.51
N GLU A 103 -8.29 -9.02 0.56
CA GLU A 103 -9.31 -10.03 0.81
C GLU A 103 -10.37 -10.05 -0.29
N ARG A 104 -10.93 -8.89 -0.62
CA ARG A 104 -11.96 -8.76 -1.65
C ARG A 104 -11.50 -9.23 -3.02
N LEU A 105 -10.25 -8.93 -3.37
CA LEU A 105 -9.65 -9.28 -4.66
C LEU A 105 -9.00 -10.67 -4.65
N SER A 106 -8.99 -11.37 -3.52
CA SER A 106 -8.31 -12.65 -3.34
C SER A 106 -6.81 -12.59 -3.68
N VAL A 107 -6.17 -11.48 -3.30
CA VAL A 107 -4.73 -11.26 -3.49
C VAL A 107 -4.03 -11.59 -2.18
N THR A 108 -2.95 -12.36 -2.27
CA THR A 108 -2.14 -12.76 -1.10
C THR A 108 -0.79 -12.04 -1.04
N ASP A 109 -0.30 -11.53 -2.17
CA ASP A 109 0.97 -10.81 -2.23
C ASP A 109 0.77 -9.35 -1.85
N VAL A 110 1.43 -8.90 -0.80
CA VAL A 110 1.37 -7.52 -0.32
C VAL A 110 2.78 -6.94 -0.27
N ALA A 111 3.01 -5.87 -1.04
CA ALA A 111 4.25 -5.13 -0.97
C ALA A 111 4.20 -4.16 0.20
N THR A 112 5.04 -4.39 1.20
CA THR A 112 5.11 -3.57 2.41
C THR A 112 6.45 -3.74 3.11
N PHE A 113 6.88 -2.70 3.83
CA PHE A 113 7.99 -2.81 4.78
C PHE A 113 7.49 -2.97 6.23
N ASP A 114 6.19 -2.84 6.45
CA ASP A 114 5.57 -3.07 7.77
C ASP A 114 5.24 -4.55 7.95
N ARG A 115 6.28 -5.33 8.24
CA ARG A 115 6.11 -6.77 8.46
C ARG A 115 5.30 -7.09 9.72
N ARG A 116 5.40 -6.24 10.73
CA ARG A 116 4.70 -6.46 12.00
C ARG A 116 3.19 -6.49 11.81
N HIS A 117 2.61 -5.44 11.22
CA HIS A 117 1.16 -5.34 11.02
C HIS A 117 0.64 -6.45 10.10
N PHE A 118 1.27 -6.64 8.95
CA PHE A 118 0.79 -7.59 7.94
C PHE A 118 1.12 -9.05 8.25
N THR A 119 1.92 -9.34 9.25
CA THR A 119 2.14 -10.71 9.76
C THR A 119 1.13 -11.07 10.84
N ILE A 120 0.79 -10.14 11.74
CA ILE A 120 -0.11 -10.36 12.87
C ILE A 120 -1.58 -10.40 12.42
N VAL A 121 -1.97 -9.52 11.50
CA VAL A 121 -3.34 -9.48 10.96
C VAL A 121 -3.62 -10.76 10.19
N GLN A 122 -4.75 -11.41 10.50
CA GLN A 122 -5.19 -12.63 9.84
C GLN A 122 -6.29 -12.33 8.83
N PRO A 123 -5.97 -12.27 7.53
CA PRO A 123 -6.97 -12.09 6.49
C PRO A 123 -7.82 -13.35 6.31
N THR A 124 -9.05 -13.18 5.83
CA THR A 124 -9.97 -14.30 5.59
C THR A 124 -9.47 -15.24 4.48
N SER A 125 -8.69 -14.73 3.55
CA SER A 125 -8.12 -15.48 2.41
C SER A 125 -6.83 -16.24 2.71
N GLY A 126 -6.40 -16.27 3.99
CA GLY A 126 -5.13 -16.87 4.41
C GLY A 126 -4.00 -15.86 4.58
N PRO A 127 -2.83 -16.31 5.06
CA PRO A 127 -1.73 -15.41 5.37
C PRO A 127 -1.19 -14.69 4.14
N PHE A 128 -0.71 -13.46 4.33
CA PHE A 128 -0.07 -12.69 3.27
C PHE A 128 1.35 -13.19 3.00
N GLN A 129 1.74 -13.15 1.73
CA GLN A 129 3.13 -13.19 1.31
C GLN A 129 3.62 -11.76 1.19
N LEU A 130 4.59 -11.38 2.03
CA LEU A 130 5.10 -10.01 2.06
C LEU A 130 6.26 -9.82 1.09
N LEU A 131 6.20 -8.74 0.30
CA LEU A 131 7.21 -8.35 -0.69
C LEU A 131 7.82 -7.00 -0.32
N PRO A 132 9.05 -6.74 -0.65
CA PRO A 132 10.10 -7.60 -1.19
C PRO A 132 10.62 -8.64 -0.25
#